data_388d721bcc67eddb1f673a3d2a54c832
#
_entry.id   388d721bcc67eddb1f673a3d2a54c832
#
_cell.length_a   1.000
_cell.length_b   1.000
_cell.length_c   1.000
_cell.angle_alpha   90.00
_cell.angle_beta   90.00
_cell.angle_gamma   90.00
#
_symmetry.space_group_name_H-M   'P 1'
#
loop_
_entity.id
_entity.type
_entity.pdbx_description
1 polymer ?
#
loop_
_entity_poly.entity_id
_entity_poly.type
_entity_poly.pdbx_seq_one_letter_code
_entity_poly.pdbx_strand_id
1 'polypeptide(L)'
;MYQANTLDHLLLFTDAGNYLFIPVHKIEEFKWKDAGKHVSYLVKLNAGEKIIGTILVKDFNLPLYVMLATKNGQIKRTNLKDFEVTRYSKPLKCMGLKNDDRVVDVKLTDNNQGIILTTKAGYGALYSEQEVSIVGIKAAGIRAVNLKNDELVSLNIFNPLVSSSLIVISEEGGVKRIKIGDITPCNRATCLLYTSPSPRDRG
;
A
#
# COMPACT_ATOMS: atom_id res chain seq x y z
N MET A 1 11.01 7.77 7.13
CA MET A 1 11.10 8.62 8.34
C MET A 1 9.89 9.55 8.34
N TYR A 2 9.23 9.73 9.48
CA TYR A 2 8.07 10.61 9.63
C TYR A 2 8.36 11.69 10.67
N GLN A 3 7.88 12.90 10.43
CA GLN A 3 7.81 13.96 11.42
C GLN A 3 6.39 13.97 11.98
N ALA A 4 6.23 13.74 13.28
CA ALA A 4 4.95 13.59 13.95
C ALA A 4 4.86 14.43 15.22
N ASN A 5 3.64 14.82 15.57
CA ASN A 5 3.31 15.41 16.87
C ASN A 5 2.74 14.35 17.81
N THR A 6 2.76 14.60 19.11
CA THR A 6 2.19 13.70 20.12
C THR A 6 0.67 13.47 19.96
N LEU A 7 -0.04 14.37 19.27
CA LEU A 7 -1.47 14.22 18.96
C LEU A 7 -1.75 13.38 17.72
N ASP A 8 -0.72 13.09 16.93
CA ASP A 8 -0.86 12.29 15.71
C ASP A 8 -1.02 10.80 16.05
N HIS A 9 -1.43 10.04 15.05
CA HIS A 9 -1.62 8.59 15.14
C HIS A 9 -0.83 7.86 14.05
N LEU A 10 -0.21 6.75 14.40
CA LEU A 10 0.53 5.91 13.48
C LEU A 10 -0.28 4.64 13.20
N LEU A 11 -0.60 4.40 11.94
CA LEU A 11 -1.20 3.16 11.47
C LEU A 11 -0.12 2.29 10.83
N LEU A 12 0.12 1.11 11.39
CA LEU A 12 1.05 0.12 10.85
C LEU A 12 0.24 -1.03 10.24
N PHE A 13 0.39 -1.26 8.95
CA PHE A 13 -0.35 -2.30 8.23
C PHE A 13 0.47 -3.57 8.13
N THR A 14 -0.18 -4.73 8.26
CA THR A 14 0.46 -6.04 8.18
C THR A 14 0.07 -6.79 6.91
N ASP A 15 0.91 -7.71 6.49
CA ASP A 15 0.66 -8.59 5.35
C ASP A 15 -0.55 -9.51 5.55
N ALA A 16 -0.97 -9.75 6.79
CA ALA A 16 -2.15 -10.56 7.14
C ALA A 16 -3.49 -9.80 7.05
N GLY A 17 -3.50 -8.56 6.53
CA GLY A 17 -4.72 -7.74 6.40
C GLY A 17 -5.20 -7.15 7.72
N ASN A 18 -4.28 -6.91 8.64
CA ASN A 18 -4.54 -6.22 9.89
C ASN A 18 -3.79 -4.87 9.93
N TYR A 19 -4.15 -4.02 10.89
CA TYR A 19 -3.39 -2.82 11.21
C TYR A 19 -3.26 -2.65 12.73
N LEU A 20 -2.21 -1.97 13.13
CA LEU A 20 -1.98 -1.54 14.51
C LEU A 20 -2.25 -0.04 14.57
N PHE A 21 -3.04 0.37 15.54
CA PHE A 21 -3.34 1.76 15.82
C PHE A 21 -2.47 2.22 17.00
N ILE A 22 -1.56 3.15 16.76
CA ILE A 22 -0.61 3.60 17.77
C ILE A 22 -0.68 5.14 17.90
N PRO A 23 -1.27 5.66 18.99
CA PRO A 23 -1.13 7.09 19.29
C PRO A 23 0.35 7.45 19.50
N VAL A 24 0.82 8.52 18.87
CA VAL A 24 2.26 8.89 18.90
C VAL A 24 2.73 9.16 20.33
N HIS A 25 1.89 9.73 21.21
CA HIS A 25 2.24 9.96 22.62
C HIS A 25 2.52 8.68 23.43
N LYS A 26 2.19 7.49 22.92
CA LYS A 26 2.52 6.20 23.54
C LYS A 26 3.90 5.68 23.16
N ILE A 27 4.51 6.28 22.14
CA ILE A 27 5.86 5.93 21.70
C ILE A 27 6.85 6.65 22.61
N GLU A 28 7.71 5.89 23.27
CA GLU A 28 8.73 6.47 24.15
C GLU A 28 9.77 7.25 23.35
N GLU A 29 10.25 8.32 23.94
CA GLU A 29 11.32 9.15 23.38
C GLU A 29 12.68 8.52 23.69
N PHE A 30 13.54 8.42 22.68
CA PHE A 30 14.90 7.93 22.78
C PHE A 30 15.88 8.93 22.17
N LYS A 31 17.13 8.90 22.63
CA LYS A 31 18.21 9.64 21.97
C LYS A 31 18.47 9.04 20.60
N TRP A 32 18.96 9.86 19.68
CA TRP A 32 19.23 9.43 18.28
C TRP A 32 20.07 8.15 18.15
N LYS A 33 20.99 7.92 19.07
CA LYS A 33 21.89 6.76 19.07
C LYS A 33 21.32 5.53 19.78
N ASP A 34 20.23 5.66 20.50
CA ASP A 34 19.64 4.57 21.26
C ASP A 34 18.88 3.61 20.35
N ALA A 35 18.93 2.33 20.68
CA ALA A 35 18.03 1.36 20.08
C ALA A 35 16.61 1.58 20.61
N GLY A 36 15.63 1.80 19.72
CA GLY A 36 14.22 1.89 20.11
C GLY A 36 13.67 0.55 20.59
N LYS A 37 12.39 0.53 20.96
CA LYS A 37 11.67 -0.69 21.34
C LYS A 37 10.97 -1.32 20.14
N HIS A 38 10.82 -2.64 20.16
CA HIS A 38 10.03 -3.34 19.16
C HIS A 38 8.56 -2.97 19.28
N VAL A 39 7.84 -2.88 18.15
CA VAL A 39 6.43 -2.47 18.12
C VAL A 39 5.52 -3.33 18.98
N SER A 40 5.83 -4.62 19.18
CA SER A 40 5.08 -5.51 20.05
C SER A 40 5.10 -5.14 21.53
N TYR A 41 5.94 -4.17 21.92
CA TYR A 41 5.86 -3.55 23.25
C TYR A 41 4.60 -2.68 23.42
N LEU A 42 4.14 -2.06 22.32
CA LEU A 42 2.94 -1.21 22.31
C LEU A 42 1.69 -2.02 21.93
N VAL A 43 1.76 -2.80 20.87
CA VAL A 43 0.66 -3.64 20.39
C VAL A 43 1.22 -4.99 19.95
N LYS A 44 0.75 -6.06 20.56
CA LYS A 44 1.24 -7.42 20.24
C LYS A 44 0.88 -7.80 18.81
N LEU A 45 1.89 -8.05 17.97
CA LEU A 45 1.73 -8.65 16.65
C LEU A 45 1.33 -10.12 16.77
N ASN A 46 0.51 -10.61 15.85
CA ASN A 46 0.28 -12.04 15.73
C ASN A 46 1.52 -12.74 15.18
N ALA A 47 1.68 -14.03 15.50
CA ALA A 47 2.83 -14.80 15.03
C ALA A 47 2.88 -14.83 13.49
N GLY A 48 4.04 -14.54 12.93
CA GLY A 48 4.29 -14.57 11.48
C GLY A 48 3.79 -13.35 10.70
N GLU A 49 3.12 -12.37 11.32
CA GLU A 49 2.75 -11.12 10.64
C GLU A 49 3.96 -10.21 10.42
N LYS A 50 4.02 -9.57 9.25
CA LYS A 50 5.04 -8.58 8.89
C LYS A 50 4.40 -7.23 8.63
N ILE A 51 5.03 -6.17 9.11
CA ILE A 51 4.63 -4.79 8.78
C ILE A 51 5.06 -4.52 7.34
N ILE A 52 4.10 -4.13 6.50
CA ILE A 52 4.31 -3.86 5.06
C ILE A 52 4.15 -2.38 4.71
N GLY A 53 3.58 -1.59 5.59
CA GLY A 53 3.39 -0.17 5.34
C GLY A 53 2.98 0.60 6.57
N THR A 54 3.15 1.91 6.48
CA THR A 54 2.91 2.84 7.59
C THR A 54 2.23 4.08 7.06
N ILE A 55 1.20 4.57 7.76
CA ILE A 55 0.54 5.84 7.49
C ILE A 55 0.53 6.66 8.78
N LEU A 56 1.04 7.89 8.71
CA LEU A 56 0.90 8.87 9.77
C LEU A 56 -0.38 9.67 9.55
N VAL A 57 -1.26 9.67 10.54
CA VAL A 57 -2.55 10.36 10.49
C VAL A 57 -2.56 11.51 11.47
N LYS A 58 -2.77 12.72 10.95
CA LYS A 58 -2.91 13.95 11.73
C LYS A 58 -4.36 14.25 12.07
N ASP A 59 -5.27 13.97 11.14
CA ASP A 59 -6.72 14.17 11.31
C ASP A 59 -7.47 13.09 10.53
N PHE A 60 -8.27 12.29 11.22
CA PHE A 60 -9.11 11.25 10.61
C PHE A 60 -10.33 11.82 9.87
N ASN A 61 -10.68 13.08 10.06
CA ASN A 61 -11.82 13.71 9.38
C ASN A 61 -11.48 14.23 7.98
N LEU A 62 -10.21 14.18 7.57
CA LEU A 62 -9.83 14.52 6.21
C LEU A 62 -10.48 13.56 5.20
N PRO A 63 -10.89 14.08 4.01
CA PRO A 63 -11.52 13.27 2.96
C PRO A 63 -10.47 12.42 2.22
N LEU A 64 -9.80 11.55 2.96
CA LEU A 64 -8.74 10.68 2.47
C LEU A 64 -9.18 9.22 2.54
N TYR A 65 -8.52 8.39 1.76
CA TYR A 65 -8.79 6.96 1.67
C TYR A 65 -7.50 6.17 1.85
N VAL A 66 -7.62 5.03 2.51
CA VAL A 66 -6.55 4.03 2.59
C VAL A 66 -6.79 3.01 1.50
N MET A 67 -5.84 2.89 0.59
CA MET A 67 -5.86 1.91 -0.50
C MET A 67 -4.93 0.75 -0.15
N LEU A 68 -5.44 -0.47 -0.27
CA LEU A 68 -4.74 -1.71 0.03
C LEU A 68 -4.73 -2.60 -1.20
N ALA A 69 -3.58 -3.19 -1.52
CA ALA A 69 -3.43 -4.13 -2.60
C ALA A 69 -2.82 -5.45 -2.10
N THR A 70 -3.24 -6.57 -2.70
CA THR A 70 -2.80 -7.91 -2.29
C THR A 70 -1.98 -8.60 -3.37
N LYS A 71 -1.19 -9.57 -2.95
CA LYS A 71 -0.36 -10.44 -3.78
C LYS A 71 -1.15 -11.09 -4.92
N ASN A 72 -2.37 -11.55 -4.63
CA ASN A 72 -3.25 -12.20 -5.61
C ASN A 72 -4.07 -11.22 -6.45
N GLY A 73 -3.67 -9.92 -6.48
CA GLY A 73 -4.26 -8.92 -7.36
C GLY A 73 -5.63 -8.42 -6.94
N GLN A 74 -5.91 -8.40 -5.64
CA GLN A 74 -7.09 -7.70 -5.10
C GLN A 74 -6.71 -6.29 -4.67
N ILE A 75 -7.66 -5.36 -4.77
CA ILE A 75 -7.48 -3.97 -4.35
C ILE A 75 -8.77 -3.45 -3.71
N LYS A 76 -8.64 -2.53 -2.78
CA LYS A 76 -9.77 -1.79 -2.21
C LYS A 76 -9.39 -0.40 -1.74
N ARG A 77 -10.38 0.46 -1.61
CA ARG A 77 -10.29 1.74 -0.88
C ARG A 77 -11.23 1.72 0.32
N THR A 78 -10.82 2.33 1.42
CA THR A 78 -11.63 2.50 2.62
C THR A 78 -11.44 3.92 3.14
N ASN A 79 -12.51 4.57 3.61
CA ASN A 79 -12.40 5.91 4.19
C ASN A 79 -11.39 5.91 5.34
N LEU A 80 -10.54 6.94 5.41
CA LEU A 80 -9.57 7.09 6.50
C LEU A 80 -10.27 7.11 7.87
N LYS A 81 -11.46 7.72 7.94
CA LYS A 81 -12.27 7.80 9.16
C LYS A 81 -12.60 6.43 9.77
N ASP A 82 -12.77 5.39 8.94
CA ASP A 82 -13.11 4.04 9.40
C ASP A 82 -11.97 3.37 10.18
N PHE A 83 -10.76 3.92 10.12
CA PHE A 83 -9.58 3.44 10.85
C PHE A 83 -9.45 4.06 12.24
N GLU A 84 -10.24 5.08 12.55
CA GLU A 84 -10.25 5.70 13.88
C GLU A 84 -10.93 4.76 14.89
N VAL A 85 -10.21 4.42 15.95
CA VAL A 85 -10.69 3.51 16.99
C VAL A 85 -10.32 3.98 18.39
N THR A 86 -11.11 3.58 19.38
CA THR A 86 -10.86 3.86 20.79
C THR A 86 -10.20 2.69 21.52
N ARG A 87 -10.29 1.47 20.96
CA ARG A 87 -9.72 0.24 21.53
C ARG A 87 -8.72 -0.35 20.56
N TYR A 88 -7.43 -0.30 20.91
CA TYR A 88 -6.32 -0.65 20.04
C TYR A 88 -5.23 -1.52 20.71
N SER A 89 -5.59 -2.29 21.72
CA SER A 89 -4.65 -3.17 22.44
C SER A 89 -4.17 -4.38 21.63
N LYS A 90 -4.81 -4.65 20.49
CA LYS A 90 -4.49 -5.78 19.60
C LYS A 90 -4.64 -5.37 18.15
N PRO A 91 -4.06 -6.15 17.20
CA PRO A 91 -4.25 -5.92 15.76
C PRO A 91 -5.74 -5.90 15.39
N LEU A 92 -6.09 -5.00 14.50
CA LEU A 92 -7.44 -4.78 14.00
C LEU A 92 -7.52 -5.15 12.53
N LYS A 93 -8.59 -5.82 12.12
CA LYS A 93 -8.74 -6.25 10.72
C LYS A 93 -9.05 -5.07 9.82
N CYS A 94 -8.29 -4.93 8.72
CA CYS A 94 -8.49 -3.90 7.70
C CYS A 94 -8.78 -4.46 6.31
N MET A 95 -8.63 -5.77 6.08
CA MET A 95 -8.95 -6.41 4.81
C MET A 95 -9.32 -7.89 5.01
N GLY A 96 -10.39 -8.34 4.37
CA GLY A 96 -10.73 -9.75 4.28
C GLY A 96 -9.87 -10.45 3.23
N LEU A 97 -8.92 -11.29 3.66
CA LEU A 97 -8.08 -12.09 2.77
C LEU A 97 -8.66 -13.48 2.56
N LYS A 98 -8.41 -14.07 1.39
CA LYS A 98 -8.81 -15.43 1.01
C LYS A 98 -7.58 -16.22 0.53
N ASN A 99 -7.60 -17.55 0.71
CA ASN A 99 -6.67 -18.47 0.06
C ASN A 99 -5.19 -18.08 0.20
N ASP A 100 -4.69 -17.89 1.41
CA ASP A 100 -3.29 -17.53 1.71
C ASP A 100 -2.80 -16.24 1.04
N ASP A 101 -3.74 -15.37 0.59
CA ASP A 101 -3.41 -14.07 0.05
C ASP A 101 -2.77 -13.18 1.12
N ARG A 102 -1.95 -12.22 0.69
CA ARG A 102 -1.23 -11.30 1.55
C ARG A 102 -1.38 -9.87 1.03
N VAL A 103 -1.52 -8.92 1.93
CA VAL A 103 -1.39 -7.51 1.56
C VAL A 103 0.08 -7.23 1.23
N VAL A 104 0.33 -6.60 0.08
CA VAL A 104 1.69 -6.27 -0.37
C VAL A 104 2.01 -4.81 -0.24
N ASP A 105 1.01 -3.93 -0.32
CA ASP A 105 1.24 -2.49 -0.23
C ASP A 105 0.00 -1.74 0.26
N VAL A 106 0.25 -0.56 0.84
CA VAL A 106 -0.77 0.37 1.33
C VAL A 106 -0.39 1.81 0.96
N LYS A 107 -1.36 2.59 0.49
CA LYS A 107 -1.19 4.02 0.18
C LYS A 107 -2.36 4.84 0.73
N LEU A 108 -2.07 6.10 1.05
CA LEU A 108 -3.08 7.09 1.39
C LEU A 108 -3.41 7.90 0.13
N THR A 109 -4.69 8.03 -0.21
CA THR A 109 -5.14 8.72 -1.43
C THR A 109 -6.22 9.76 -1.14
N ASP A 110 -6.45 10.67 -2.08
CA ASP A 110 -7.38 11.81 -1.99
C ASP A 110 -8.51 11.78 -3.02
N ASN A 111 -8.73 10.65 -3.69
CA ASN A 111 -9.71 10.44 -4.75
C ASN A 111 -9.36 11.10 -6.11
N ASN A 112 -8.17 11.66 -6.25
CA ASN A 112 -7.72 12.34 -7.48
C ASN A 112 -6.43 11.75 -8.06
N GLN A 113 -6.01 10.59 -7.58
CA GLN A 113 -4.74 9.97 -7.97
C GLN A 113 -4.92 8.96 -9.11
N GLY A 114 -3.88 8.84 -9.92
CA GLY A 114 -3.67 7.68 -10.75
C GLY A 114 -2.97 6.59 -9.95
N ILE A 115 -3.21 5.33 -10.28
CA ILE A 115 -2.54 4.19 -9.65
C ILE A 115 -1.76 3.38 -10.67
N ILE A 116 -0.61 2.90 -10.25
CA ILE A 116 0.23 1.97 -11.01
C ILE A 116 0.45 0.74 -10.16
N LEU A 117 0.03 -0.39 -10.68
CA LEU A 117 0.28 -1.71 -10.11
C LEU A 117 1.41 -2.37 -10.88
N THR A 118 2.35 -3.01 -10.19
CA THR A 118 3.42 -3.77 -10.83
C THR A 118 3.47 -5.19 -10.29
N THR A 119 3.81 -6.12 -11.18
CA THR A 119 3.90 -7.54 -10.87
C THR A 119 5.34 -8.02 -10.81
N LYS A 120 5.54 -9.19 -10.23
CA LYS A 120 6.86 -9.82 -10.09
C LYS A 120 7.52 -10.11 -11.45
N ALA A 121 6.75 -10.46 -12.46
CA ALA A 121 7.25 -10.68 -13.82
C ALA A 121 7.52 -9.37 -14.60
N GLY A 122 7.32 -8.20 -13.98
CA GLY A 122 7.63 -6.89 -14.60
C GLY A 122 6.48 -6.31 -15.43
N TYR A 123 5.27 -6.85 -15.32
CA TYR A 123 4.10 -6.26 -15.96
C TYR A 123 3.54 -5.11 -15.11
N GLY A 124 2.87 -4.15 -15.76
CA GLY A 124 2.24 -3.02 -15.10
C GLY A 124 0.81 -2.78 -15.58
N ALA A 125 0.00 -2.18 -14.72
CA ALA A 125 -1.33 -1.66 -15.05
C ALA A 125 -1.47 -0.25 -14.47
N LEU A 126 -1.96 0.69 -15.30
CA LEU A 126 -2.18 2.08 -14.93
C LEU A 126 -3.64 2.45 -15.16
N TYR A 127 -4.33 2.93 -14.14
CA TYR A 127 -5.72 3.42 -14.22
C TYR A 127 -6.04 4.42 -13.10
N SER A 128 -7.22 5.03 -13.16
CA SER A 128 -7.67 5.98 -12.12
C SER A 128 -8.04 5.24 -10.83
N GLU A 129 -7.70 5.79 -9.67
CA GLU A 129 -8.17 5.25 -8.40
C GLU A 129 -9.69 5.22 -8.25
N GLN A 130 -10.42 6.03 -9.03
CA GLN A 130 -11.89 6.07 -9.02
C GLN A 130 -12.51 4.75 -9.50
N GLU A 131 -11.78 3.93 -10.25
CA GLU A 131 -12.20 2.57 -10.61
C GLU A 131 -12.17 1.58 -9.45
N VAL A 132 -11.54 1.95 -8.34
CA VAL A 132 -11.49 1.12 -7.13
C VAL A 132 -12.63 1.50 -6.20
N SER A 133 -13.53 0.57 -5.93
CA SER A 133 -14.70 0.82 -5.06
C SER A 133 -14.28 1.16 -3.63
N ILE A 134 -15.00 2.12 -3.04
CA ILE A 134 -14.90 2.43 -1.61
C ILE A 134 -15.75 1.40 -0.86
N VAL A 135 -15.13 0.67 0.05
CA VAL A 135 -15.77 -0.40 0.83
C VAL A 135 -15.38 -0.32 2.30
N GLY A 136 -16.18 -0.94 3.16
CA GLY A 136 -15.93 -0.96 4.60
C GLY A 136 -14.60 -1.62 4.99
N ILE A 137 -14.13 -1.31 6.19
CA ILE A 137 -12.81 -1.67 6.67
C ILE A 137 -12.52 -3.18 6.64
N LYS A 138 -13.50 -4.03 6.93
CA LYS A 138 -13.34 -5.49 6.96
C LYS A 138 -13.63 -6.18 5.62
N ALA A 139 -14.09 -5.45 4.62
CA ALA A 139 -14.44 -6.00 3.32
C ALA A 139 -13.21 -6.59 2.61
N ALA A 140 -13.45 -7.60 1.78
CA ALA A 140 -12.47 -8.06 0.80
C ALA A 140 -12.30 -7.02 -0.32
N GLY A 141 -11.18 -7.13 -1.05
CA GLY A 141 -10.94 -6.32 -2.24
C GLY A 141 -11.75 -6.79 -3.44
N ILE A 142 -11.67 -6.00 -4.50
CA ILE A 142 -12.11 -6.34 -5.85
C ILE A 142 -10.89 -6.67 -6.70
N ARG A 143 -11.08 -7.34 -7.84
CA ARG A 143 -9.98 -7.65 -8.75
C ARG A 143 -9.35 -6.36 -9.28
N ALA A 144 -8.06 -6.18 -9.04
CA ALA A 144 -7.27 -5.04 -9.51
C ALA A 144 -6.73 -5.26 -10.92
N VAL A 145 -6.18 -6.45 -11.15
CA VAL A 145 -5.56 -6.89 -12.40
C VAL A 145 -5.84 -8.38 -12.64
N ASN A 146 -5.71 -8.82 -13.87
CA ASN A 146 -5.79 -10.23 -14.22
C ASN A 146 -4.39 -10.84 -14.24
N LEU A 147 -4.00 -11.44 -13.12
CA LEU A 147 -2.72 -12.13 -12.97
C LEU A 147 -2.80 -13.52 -13.62
N LYS A 148 -1.99 -13.74 -14.66
CA LYS A 148 -1.81 -15.06 -15.29
C LYS A 148 -0.60 -15.74 -14.65
N ASN A 149 -0.77 -16.47 -13.55
CA ASN A 149 0.32 -17.12 -12.81
C ASN A 149 1.44 -16.19 -12.36
N ASP A 150 1.11 -14.95 -12.05
CA ASP A 150 2.02 -13.91 -11.57
C ASP A 150 1.54 -13.37 -10.22
N GLU A 151 2.35 -12.55 -9.58
CA GLU A 151 2.08 -11.97 -8.26
C GLU A 151 2.20 -10.44 -8.32
N LEU A 152 1.26 -9.74 -7.68
CA LEU A 152 1.38 -8.31 -7.48
C LEU A 152 2.46 -8.02 -6.42
N VAL A 153 3.34 -7.08 -6.69
CA VAL A 153 4.44 -6.73 -5.77
C VAL A 153 4.39 -5.28 -5.29
N SER A 154 3.74 -4.37 -6.01
CA SER A 154 3.63 -2.98 -5.57
C SER A 154 2.39 -2.27 -6.05
N LEU A 155 1.98 -1.27 -5.28
CA LEU A 155 0.98 -0.26 -5.58
C LEU A 155 1.64 1.11 -5.45
N ASN A 156 1.67 1.89 -6.53
CA ASN A 156 2.13 3.27 -6.51
C ASN A 156 0.97 4.21 -6.88
N ILE A 157 1.00 5.40 -6.33
CA ILE A 157 0.05 6.47 -6.63
C ILE A 157 0.80 7.66 -7.25
N PHE A 158 0.15 8.39 -8.12
CA PHE A 158 0.72 9.59 -8.72
C PHE A 158 -0.38 10.61 -8.99
N ASN A 159 0.00 11.89 -8.97
CA ASN A 159 -0.91 12.96 -9.38
C ASN A 159 -0.92 13.05 -10.92
N PRO A 160 -2.06 12.80 -11.59
CA PRO A 160 -2.14 12.83 -13.05
C PRO A 160 -1.91 14.22 -13.66
N LEU A 161 -2.00 15.29 -12.86
CA LEU A 161 -1.77 16.66 -13.29
C LEU A 161 -0.28 17.06 -13.25
N VAL A 162 0.58 16.22 -12.69
CA VAL A 162 2.01 16.48 -12.54
C VAL A 162 2.81 15.49 -13.37
N SER A 163 3.70 16.00 -14.23
CA SER A 163 4.62 15.14 -14.96
C SER A 163 5.54 14.41 -13.97
N SER A 164 5.46 13.10 -13.97
CA SER A 164 6.22 12.24 -13.06
C SER A 164 6.79 11.02 -13.78
N SER A 165 7.76 10.38 -13.15
CA SER A 165 8.40 9.18 -13.66
C SER A 165 8.35 8.06 -12.65
N LEU A 166 8.14 6.85 -13.14
CA LEU A 166 8.27 5.62 -12.38
C LEU A 166 9.73 5.15 -12.44
N ILE A 167 10.30 4.82 -11.30
CA ILE A 167 11.60 4.16 -11.22
C ILE A 167 11.34 2.67 -10.93
N VAL A 168 11.80 1.83 -11.81
CA VAL A 168 11.72 0.37 -11.65
C VAL A 168 13.11 -0.16 -11.36
N ILE A 169 13.22 -0.96 -10.30
CA ILE A 169 14.47 -1.61 -9.89
C ILE A 169 14.23 -3.12 -9.89
N SER A 170 15.04 -3.86 -10.64
CA SER A 170 15.01 -5.32 -10.64
C SER A 170 15.79 -5.90 -9.46
N GLU A 171 15.51 -7.15 -9.11
CA GLU A 171 16.25 -7.88 -8.06
C GLU A 171 17.75 -8.00 -8.37
N GLU A 172 18.11 -8.07 -9.67
CA GLU A 172 19.50 -8.11 -10.15
C GLU A 172 20.18 -6.72 -10.18
N GLY A 173 19.52 -5.67 -9.69
CA GLY A 173 20.08 -4.31 -9.63
C GLY A 173 19.92 -3.49 -10.91
N GLY A 174 19.20 -3.97 -11.92
CA GLY A 174 18.85 -3.17 -13.10
C GLY A 174 17.91 -2.03 -12.71
N VAL A 175 18.19 -0.80 -13.19
CA VAL A 175 17.40 0.40 -12.89
C VAL A 175 16.87 1.00 -14.18
N LYS A 176 15.57 1.32 -14.21
CA LYS A 176 14.93 1.98 -15.35
C LYS A 176 14.02 3.10 -14.88
N ARG A 177 14.06 4.23 -15.57
CA ARG A 177 13.11 5.32 -15.40
C ARG A 177 12.14 5.38 -16.57
N ILE A 178 10.85 5.38 -16.30
CA ILE A 178 9.77 5.43 -17.29
C ILE A 178 8.95 6.68 -17.03
N LYS A 179 8.70 7.51 -18.03
CA LYS A 179 7.75 8.62 -17.90
C LYS A 179 6.33 8.02 -17.79
N ILE A 180 5.55 8.44 -16.80
CA ILE A 180 4.19 7.93 -16.61
C ILE A 180 3.31 8.26 -17.81
N GLY A 181 3.52 9.41 -18.47
CA GLY A 181 2.81 9.78 -19.69
C GLY A 181 3.05 8.86 -20.90
N ASP A 182 4.10 8.05 -20.88
CA ASP A 182 4.38 7.06 -21.95
C ASP A 182 3.66 5.72 -21.70
N ILE A 183 3.02 5.56 -20.52
CA ILE A 183 2.26 4.35 -20.17
C ILE A 183 0.81 4.54 -20.59
N THR A 184 0.30 3.65 -21.46
CA THR A 184 -1.10 3.71 -21.87
C THR A 184 -2.00 3.31 -20.72
N PRO A 185 -2.96 4.14 -20.31
CA PRO A 185 -3.94 3.77 -19.30
C PRO A 185 -4.79 2.56 -19.76
N CYS A 186 -5.16 1.73 -18.82
CA CYS A 186 -6.06 0.60 -19.04
C CYS A 186 -7.25 0.66 -18.07
N ASN A 187 -8.28 -0.13 -18.30
CA ASN A 187 -9.35 -0.29 -17.34
C ASN A 187 -8.94 -1.28 -16.25
N ARG A 188 -9.48 -1.11 -15.05
CA ARG A 188 -9.28 -2.07 -13.94
C ARG A 188 -9.66 -3.49 -14.38
N ALA A 189 -8.93 -4.47 -13.87
CA ALA A 189 -9.12 -5.91 -14.15
C ALA A 189 -8.84 -6.33 -15.60
N THR A 190 -8.30 -5.47 -16.45
CA THR A 190 -7.78 -5.85 -17.76
C THR A 190 -6.48 -6.65 -17.64
N CYS A 191 -6.05 -7.23 -18.77
CA CYS A 191 -4.76 -7.88 -18.87
C CYS A 191 -3.64 -6.85 -18.70
N LEU A 192 -2.57 -7.22 -18.05
CA LEU A 192 -1.38 -6.39 -17.87
C LEU A 192 -0.77 -6.04 -19.24
N LEU A 193 -0.62 -4.73 -19.53
CA LEU A 193 -0.32 -4.25 -20.87
C LEU A 193 1.15 -3.93 -21.12
N TYR A 194 1.99 -3.88 -20.09
CA TYR A 194 3.39 -3.48 -20.23
C TYR A 194 4.34 -4.50 -19.65
N THR A 195 5.22 -5.01 -20.50
CA THR A 195 6.48 -5.63 -20.09
C THR A 195 7.49 -4.50 -19.87
N SER A 196 8.10 -4.41 -18.72
CA SER A 196 9.41 -3.78 -18.62
C SER A 196 10.37 -4.68 -19.41
N PRO A 197 10.92 -4.24 -20.56
CA PRO A 197 11.91 -5.07 -21.26
C PRO A 197 13.02 -5.36 -20.27
N SER A 198 13.34 -6.65 -20.13
CA SER A 198 14.50 -7.12 -19.38
C SER A 198 15.75 -6.41 -19.93
N PRO A 199 16.72 -6.04 -19.10
CA PRO A 199 18.02 -5.56 -19.60
C PRO A 199 18.72 -6.51 -20.56
N ARG A 200 18.28 -7.76 -20.65
CA ARG A 200 18.83 -8.79 -21.56
C ARG A 200 18.34 -8.69 -23.02
N ASP A 201 17.31 -7.90 -23.33
CA ASP A 201 16.75 -7.80 -24.68
C ASP A 201 17.44 -6.72 -25.55
N ARG A 202 18.64 -6.29 -25.18
CA ARG A 202 19.51 -5.47 -26.02
C ARG A 202 20.77 -6.29 -26.36
N GLY A 203 20.60 -7.27 -27.22
CA GLY A 203 21.67 -7.85 -28.01
C GLY A 203 21.97 -6.98 -29.21
#